data_8878136cc2467a0f6d8b5154a9159c7e
#
_entry.id   8878136cc2467a0f6d8b5154a9159c7e
#
_cell.length_a   1.000
_cell.length_b   1.000
_cell.length_c   1.000
_cell.angle_alpha   90.00
_cell.angle_beta   90.00
_cell.angle_gamma   90.00
#
_symmetry.space_group_name_H-M   'P 1'
#
loop_
_entity.id
_entity.type
_entity.pdbx_description
1 polymer ?
#
loop_
_entity_poly.entity_id
_entity_poly.type
_entity_poly.pdbx_seq_one_letter_code
_entity_poly.pdbx_strand_id
1 'polypeptide(L)'
;MDTASEEYNFTSFSYLPFYTKVNVRLLDLAEVGKQRKIVDLGCGTGGVTKLILERLQSAKDTVIYAVDHSTTALKAAAEEIGERKELVVNYVHSEAQNLTDAVKERVDAIVYCNSIHYVPDKAKLVKQIKEKLTPQGIFAFNTSFFEGSHPEDSHEFFRKWMMRSLRILKREHGLSPIKSGKVESRVQLTANQYIDLVESAGLKVLVNDLNRVEVPHEGWHQISGFSDWIEGVMPGVPLDKGRESLQKGLGQIWTEMELKTVPRVWLSVSASKFNTVE
;
A
#
# COMPACT_ATOMS: atom_id res chain seq x y z
N MET A 1 -1.14 -23.18 0.87
CA MET A 1 -1.24 -22.07 -0.11
C MET A 1 0.12 -21.40 -0.16
N ASP A 2 0.62 -21.13 -1.34
CA ASP A 2 2.03 -20.77 -1.53
C ASP A 2 2.23 -19.26 -1.29
N THR A 3 2.32 -18.87 0.00
CA THR A 3 2.56 -17.49 0.43
C THR A 3 3.87 -16.92 -0.14
N ALA A 4 4.86 -17.77 -0.39
CA ALA A 4 6.16 -17.37 -0.94
C ALA A 4 6.05 -16.78 -2.36
N SER A 5 5.11 -17.27 -3.21
CA SER A 5 4.93 -16.77 -4.59
C SER A 5 4.26 -15.39 -4.63
N GLU A 6 3.40 -15.08 -3.65
CA GLU A 6 2.71 -13.79 -3.55
C GLU A 6 3.62 -12.69 -3.02
N GLU A 7 4.42 -13.00 -2.01
CA GLU A 7 5.43 -12.09 -1.46
C GLU A 7 6.48 -11.72 -2.51
N TYR A 8 6.87 -12.67 -3.36
CA TYR A 8 7.79 -12.40 -4.47
C TYR A 8 7.22 -11.44 -5.52
N ASN A 9 5.93 -11.56 -5.85
CA ASN A 9 5.25 -10.65 -6.79
C ASN A 9 5.18 -9.23 -6.24
N PHE A 10 4.93 -9.05 -4.94
CA PHE A 10 4.89 -7.72 -4.33
C PHE A 10 6.28 -7.08 -4.27
N THR A 11 7.35 -7.86 -4.03
CA THR A 11 8.73 -7.37 -4.05
C THR A 11 9.04 -6.71 -5.39
N SER A 12 8.81 -7.41 -6.49
CA SER A 12 9.04 -6.88 -7.84
C SER A 12 8.22 -5.62 -8.12
N PHE A 13 6.97 -5.56 -7.67
CA PHE A 13 6.10 -4.40 -7.81
C PHE A 13 6.63 -3.19 -7.04
N SER A 14 7.15 -3.40 -5.82
CA SER A 14 7.63 -2.32 -4.96
C SER A 14 8.81 -1.54 -5.55
N TYR A 15 9.57 -2.15 -6.46
CA TYR A 15 10.70 -1.52 -7.16
C TYR A 15 10.32 -0.87 -8.50
N LEU A 16 9.06 -0.94 -8.93
CA LEU A 16 8.65 -0.27 -10.16
C LEU A 16 8.81 1.26 -10.02
N PRO A 17 9.40 1.94 -11.00
CA PRO A 17 9.75 3.37 -10.89
C PRO A 17 8.56 4.28 -10.55
N PHE A 18 7.37 3.99 -11.07
CA PHE A 18 6.18 4.77 -10.75
C PHE A 18 5.75 4.60 -9.28
N TYR A 19 5.83 3.37 -8.75
CA TYR A 19 5.46 3.07 -7.36
C TYR A 19 6.48 3.63 -6.37
N THR A 20 7.75 3.54 -6.70
CA THR A 20 8.82 4.22 -5.97
C THR A 20 8.54 5.73 -5.87
N LYS A 21 8.20 6.40 -6.98
CA LYS A 21 7.88 7.85 -6.99
C LYS A 21 6.68 8.20 -6.10
N VAL A 22 5.65 7.35 -6.07
CA VAL A 22 4.48 7.53 -5.18
C VAL A 22 4.90 7.50 -3.72
N ASN A 23 5.72 6.52 -3.32
CA ASN A 23 6.17 6.37 -1.94
C ASN A 23 7.17 7.47 -1.54
N VAL A 24 8.08 7.84 -2.45
CA VAL A 24 8.98 9.00 -2.28
C VAL A 24 8.18 10.26 -1.94
N ARG A 25 7.15 10.55 -2.73
CA ARG A 25 6.28 11.71 -2.48
C ARG A 25 5.65 11.68 -1.09
N LEU A 26 5.18 10.53 -0.63
CA LEU A 26 4.62 10.38 0.71
C LEU A 26 5.67 10.64 1.79
N LEU A 27 6.87 10.08 1.65
CA LEU A 27 7.97 10.26 2.61
C LEU A 27 8.42 11.73 2.70
N ASP A 28 8.38 12.44 1.58
CA ASP A 28 8.67 13.89 1.55
C ASP A 28 7.57 14.69 2.26
N LEU A 29 6.28 14.34 2.06
CA LEU A 29 5.15 14.93 2.78
C LEU A 29 5.18 14.65 4.29
N ALA A 30 5.76 13.53 4.71
CA ALA A 30 5.97 13.16 6.11
C ALA A 30 7.24 13.76 6.72
N GLU A 31 8.04 14.50 5.93
CA GLU A 31 9.35 15.03 6.35
C GLU A 31 10.24 13.98 7.01
N VAL A 32 10.18 12.74 6.53
CA VAL A 32 10.83 11.56 7.15
C VAL A 32 12.32 11.78 7.39
N GLY A 33 13.00 12.51 6.51
CA GLY A 33 14.44 12.80 6.63
C GLY A 33 14.85 13.57 7.90
N LYS A 34 13.90 14.25 8.55
CA LYS A 34 14.12 15.00 9.79
C LYS A 34 13.83 14.20 11.06
N GLN A 35 13.21 13.02 10.92
CA GLN A 35 12.72 12.22 12.05
C GLN A 35 13.80 11.28 12.59
N ARG A 36 13.69 10.88 13.85
CA ARG A 36 14.63 10.00 14.52
C ARG A 36 14.05 8.62 14.84
N LYS A 37 12.79 8.57 15.25
CA LYS A 37 12.08 7.34 15.52
C LYS A 37 10.96 7.19 14.54
N ILE A 38 11.09 6.23 13.64
CA ILE A 38 10.20 6.07 12.49
C ILE A 38 9.63 4.66 12.48
N VAL A 39 8.33 4.54 12.25
CA VAL A 39 7.69 3.26 11.95
C VAL A 39 7.35 3.19 10.47
N ASP A 40 7.83 2.16 9.80
CA ASP A 40 7.35 1.71 8.51
C ASP A 40 6.35 0.58 8.77
N LEU A 41 5.07 0.92 8.75
CA LEU A 41 3.98 0.00 9.08
C LEU A 41 3.53 -0.73 7.81
N GLY A 42 3.54 -2.07 7.85
CA GLY A 42 3.35 -2.88 6.65
C GLY A 42 4.56 -2.76 5.71
N CYS A 43 5.76 -2.92 6.24
CA CYS A 43 7.01 -2.70 5.51
C CYS A 43 7.26 -3.71 4.37
N GLY A 44 6.57 -4.85 4.39
CA GLY A 44 6.76 -5.92 3.42
C GLY A 44 8.23 -6.35 3.36
N THR A 45 8.76 -6.43 2.16
CA THR A 45 10.18 -6.80 1.89
C THR A 45 11.16 -5.63 2.01
N GLY A 46 10.76 -4.52 2.64
CA GLY A 46 11.65 -3.41 3.00
C GLY A 46 11.83 -2.32 1.95
N GLY A 47 11.04 -2.33 0.86
CA GLY A 47 11.16 -1.32 -0.20
C GLY A 47 10.99 0.11 0.31
N VAL A 48 9.98 0.38 1.15
CA VAL A 48 9.75 1.69 1.77
C VAL A 48 10.79 1.98 2.84
N THR A 49 11.14 0.99 3.67
CA THR A 49 12.23 1.13 4.67
C THR A 49 13.53 1.60 4.01
N LYS A 50 13.89 1.06 2.85
CA LYS A 50 15.07 1.49 2.07
C LYS A 50 14.96 2.94 1.63
N LEU A 51 13.80 3.36 1.12
CA LEU A 51 13.54 4.75 0.75
C LEU A 51 13.60 5.71 1.94
N ILE A 52 13.19 5.28 3.14
CA ILE A 52 13.36 6.03 4.38
C ILE A 52 14.85 6.23 4.68
N LEU A 53 15.63 5.16 4.65
CA LEU A 53 17.08 5.18 4.90
C LEU A 53 17.82 6.15 3.96
N GLU A 54 17.45 6.17 2.69
CA GLU A 54 18.04 7.06 1.68
C GLU A 54 17.72 8.55 1.93
N ARG A 55 16.68 8.86 2.73
CA ARG A 55 16.22 10.22 3.01
C ARG A 55 16.67 10.77 4.35
N LEU A 56 17.24 9.95 5.21
CA LEU A 56 17.69 10.42 6.51
C LEU A 56 18.76 11.48 6.36
N GLN A 57 18.53 12.68 6.94
CA GLN A 57 19.52 13.75 7.01
C GLN A 57 20.68 13.41 7.95
N SER A 58 20.42 12.53 8.92
CA SER A 58 21.42 11.97 9.80
C SER A 58 20.97 10.58 10.26
N ALA A 59 21.86 9.61 10.19
CA ALA A 59 21.64 8.27 10.70
C ALA A 59 21.83 8.17 12.22
N LYS A 60 22.58 9.11 12.82
CA LYS A 60 22.92 9.09 14.25
C LYS A 60 21.67 9.13 15.13
N ASP A 61 21.60 8.20 16.05
CA ASP A 61 20.50 8.04 17.04
C ASP A 61 19.12 7.80 16.37
N THR A 62 19.12 7.32 15.12
CA THR A 62 17.90 6.98 14.41
C THR A 62 17.52 5.52 14.63
N VAL A 63 16.23 5.29 14.90
CA VAL A 63 15.63 3.97 15.05
C VAL A 63 14.47 3.83 14.06
N ILE A 64 14.48 2.79 13.25
CA ILE A 64 13.38 2.46 12.35
C ILE A 64 12.75 1.16 12.84
N TYR A 65 11.44 1.15 13.01
CA TYR A 65 10.64 -0.04 13.26
C TYR A 65 9.99 -0.45 11.95
N ALA A 66 10.51 -1.50 11.33
CA ALA A 66 9.95 -2.14 10.15
C ALA A 66 8.96 -3.21 10.62
N VAL A 67 7.66 -2.90 10.58
CA VAL A 67 6.59 -3.74 11.14
C VAL A 67 5.85 -4.42 10.01
N ASP A 68 5.74 -5.74 10.03
CA ASP A 68 4.93 -6.51 9.09
C ASP A 68 4.38 -7.78 9.73
N HIS A 69 3.26 -8.30 9.21
CA HIS A 69 2.65 -9.55 9.65
C HIS A 69 3.31 -10.79 9.06
N SER A 70 4.11 -10.65 8.02
CA SER A 70 4.82 -11.75 7.35
C SER A 70 6.26 -11.87 7.83
N THR A 71 6.55 -13.01 8.47
CA THR A 71 7.93 -13.32 8.89
C THR A 71 8.86 -13.54 7.68
N THR A 72 8.33 -14.02 6.57
CA THR A 72 9.09 -14.23 5.33
C THR A 72 9.47 -12.88 4.72
N ALA A 73 8.52 -11.94 4.66
CA ALA A 73 8.78 -10.59 4.17
C ALA A 73 9.82 -9.87 5.03
N LEU A 74 9.72 -9.97 6.37
CA LEU A 74 10.69 -9.36 7.30
C LEU A 74 12.09 -9.94 7.14
N LYS A 75 12.24 -11.25 6.89
CA LYS A 75 13.55 -11.85 6.59
C LYS A 75 14.13 -11.28 5.30
N ALA A 76 13.34 -11.20 4.23
CA ALA A 76 13.76 -10.60 2.97
C ALA A 76 14.15 -9.12 3.14
N ALA A 77 13.39 -8.37 3.94
CA ALA A 77 13.70 -6.98 4.27
C ALA A 77 15.05 -6.86 5.01
N ALA A 78 15.30 -7.74 5.98
CA ALA A 78 16.54 -7.74 6.74
C ALA A 78 17.76 -8.09 5.84
N GLU A 79 17.61 -9.02 4.93
CA GLU A 79 18.64 -9.39 3.95
C GLU A 79 18.92 -8.24 2.97
N GLU A 80 17.88 -7.60 2.43
CA GLU A 80 18.00 -6.49 1.46
C GLU A 80 18.64 -5.24 2.08
N ILE A 81 18.26 -4.90 3.31
CA ILE A 81 18.74 -3.69 4.00
C ILE A 81 20.15 -3.90 4.57
N GLY A 82 20.44 -5.11 5.06
CA GLY A 82 21.69 -5.46 5.70
C GLY A 82 21.95 -4.70 7.02
N GLU A 83 23.12 -4.94 7.61
CA GLU A 83 23.54 -4.26 8.84
C GLU A 83 23.92 -2.79 8.57
N ARG A 84 23.54 -1.91 9.50
CA ARG A 84 23.87 -0.49 9.49
C ARG A 84 24.61 -0.11 10.78
N LYS A 85 25.74 0.58 10.66
CA LYS A 85 26.59 0.90 11.83
C LYS A 85 26.08 2.10 12.64
N GLU A 86 25.34 3.01 12.03
CA GLU A 86 25.00 4.31 12.62
C GLU A 86 23.54 4.44 13.06
N LEU A 87 22.70 3.45 12.74
CA LEU A 87 21.27 3.43 13.08
C LEU A 87 20.81 2.00 13.35
N VAL A 88 19.64 1.88 13.97
CA VAL A 88 19.02 0.60 14.28
C VAL A 88 17.77 0.41 13.43
N VAL A 89 17.67 -0.73 12.74
CA VAL A 89 16.44 -1.19 12.12
C VAL A 89 15.91 -2.38 12.92
N ASN A 90 14.78 -2.21 13.56
CA ASN A 90 14.07 -3.25 14.31
C ASN A 90 13.00 -3.86 13.40
N TYR A 91 13.18 -5.14 13.05
CA TYR A 91 12.17 -5.90 12.31
C TYR A 91 11.18 -6.51 13.29
N VAL A 92 9.91 -6.08 13.22
CA VAL A 92 8.88 -6.42 14.21
C VAL A 92 7.76 -7.20 13.54
N HIS A 93 7.62 -8.47 13.92
CA HIS A 93 6.53 -9.31 13.44
C HIS A 93 5.24 -8.97 14.20
N SER A 94 4.31 -8.27 13.55
CA SER A 94 3.02 -7.90 14.11
C SER A 94 2.03 -7.48 13.03
N GLU A 95 0.76 -7.72 13.30
CA GLU A 95 -0.33 -7.07 12.57
C GLU A 95 -0.35 -5.57 12.86
N ALA A 96 -0.73 -4.76 11.85
CA ALA A 96 -0.85 -3.31 12.00
C ALA A 96 -1.81 -2.90 13.15
N GLN A 97 -2.88 -3.68 13.36
CA GLN A 97 -3.88 -3.47 14.41
C GLN A 97 -3.33 -3.65 15.83
N ASN A 98 -2.13 -4.20 15.97
CA ASN A 98 -1.45 -4.43 17.24
C ASN A 98 -0.25 -3.47 17.44
N LEU A 99 -0.25 -2.33 16.77
CA LEU A 99 0.85 -1.36 16.77
C LEU A 99 1.30 -0.96 18.18
N THR A 100 0.37 -0.77 19.12
CA THR A 100 0.68 -0.36 20.49
C THR A 100 1.45 -1.42 21.27
N ASP A 101 1.31 -2.68 20.89
CA ASP A 101 2.05 -3.80 21.48
C ASP A 101 3.37 -4.05 20.74
N ALA A 102 3.38 -3.83 19.45
CA ALA A 102 4.54 -4.00 18.58
C ALA A 102 5.65 -2.96 18.86
N VAL A 103 5.27 -1.70 19.03
CA VAL A 103 6.19 -0.59 19.28
C VAL A 103 5.91 -0.01 20.65
N LYS A 104 6.82 -0.16 21.61
CA LYS A 104 6.57 0.22 23.01
C LYS A 104 6.76 1.71 23.29
N GLU A 105 7.63 2.38 22.57
CA GLU A 105 7.90 3.81 22.75
C GLU A 105 7.05 4.70 21.82
N ARG A 106 7.09 6.01 22.05
CA ARG A 106 6.53 6.99 21.11
C ARG A 106 7.53 7.27 20.01
N VAL A 107 7.01 7.54 18.82
CA VAL A 107 7.78 7.75 17.60
C VAL A 107 7.44 9.07 16.92
N ASP A 108 8.37 9.58 16.13
CA ASP A 108 8.23 10.88 15.48
C ASP A 108 7.46 10.81 14.18
N ALA A 109 7.54 9.66 13.49
CA ALA A 109 6.77 9.42 12.29
C ALA A 109 6.28 7.97 12.20
N ILE A 110 5.08 7.82 11.65
CA ILE A 110 4.52 6.53 11.22
C ILE A 110 4.11 6.68 9.77
N VAL A 111 4.70 5.87 8.89
CA VAL A 111 4.32 5.80 7.48
C VAL A 111 3.63 4.47 7.19
N TYR A 112 2.58 4.50 6.37
CA TYR A 112 1.79 3.32 6.02
C TYR A 112 1.44 3.33 4.53
N CYS A 113 2.30 2.68 3.75
CA CYS A 113 2.25 2.73 2.31
C CYS A 113 1.34 1.65 1.73
N ASN A 114 0.28 2.09 1.03
CA ASN A 114 -0.64 1.28 0.23
C ASN A 114 -1.19 0.01 0.93
N SER A 115 -1.42 0.08 2.24
CA SER A 115 -1.86 -1.05 3.06
C SER A 115 -3.05 -0.75 3.99
N ILE A 116 -3.37 0.52 4.23
CA ILE A 116 -4.47 0.92 5.14
C ILE A 116 -5.84 0.35 4.74
N HIS A 117 -6.06 0.09 3.45
CA HIS A 117 -7.30 -0.45 2.93
C HIS A 117 -7.56 -1.91 3.32
N TYR A 118 -6.52 -2.66 3.75
CA TYR A 118 -6.68 -4.03 4.25
C TYR A 118 -7.16 -4.11 5.70
N VAL A 119 -7.08 -3.01 6.45
CA VAL A 119 -7.44 -3.01 7.87
C VAL A 119 -8.95 -2.91 8.05
N PRO A 120 -9.63 -3.89 8.68
CA PRO A 120 -11.07 -3.83 8.89
C PRO A 120 -11.50 -2.66 9.77
N ASP A 121 -10.87 -2.50 10.93
CA ASP A 121 -11.13 -1.40 11.86
C ASP A 121 -10.08 -0.30 11.75
N LYS A 122 -10.20 0.51 10.70
CA LYS A 122 -9.30 1.63 10.42
C LYS A 122 -9.35 2.69 11.51
N ALA A 123 -10.51 2.88 12.15
CA ALA A 123 -10.69 3.87 13.22
C ALA A 123 -9.88 3.50 14.46
N LYS A 124 -9.88 2.22 14.84
CA LYS A 124 -9.07 1.71 15.93
C LYS A 124 -7.58 1.87 15.64
N LEU A 125 -7.15 1.52 14.41
CA LEU A 125 -5.76 1.67 14.00
C LEU A 125 -5.30 3.13 14.09
N VAL A 126 -6.06 4.09 13.56
CA VAL A 126 -5.66 5.51 13.57
C VAL A 126 -5.59 6.06 15.01
N LYS A 127 -6.45 5.59 15.93
CA LYS A 127 -6.32 5.91 17.36
C LYS A 127 -5.02 5.40 17.95
N GLN A 128 -4.64 4.15 17.68
CA GLN A 128 -3.35 3.59 18.12
C GLN A 128 -2.16 4.36 17.54
N ILE A 129 -2.24 4.74 16.27
CA ILE A 129 -1.23 5.58 15.63
C ILE A 129 -1.08 6.90 16.39
N LYS A 130 -2.18 7.61 16.67
CA LYS A 130 -2.14 8.85 17.47
C LYS A 130 -1.51 8.64 18.84
N GLU A 131 -1.83 7.55 19.54
CA GLU A 131 -1.26 7.24 20.86
C GLU A 131 0.26 7.06 20.79
N LYS A 132 0.77 6.43 19.73
CA LYS A 132 2.19 6.16 19.53
C LYS A 132 3.00 7.35 19.03
N LEU A 133 2.37 8.37 18.47
CA LEU A 133 3.07 9.56 18.04
C LEU A 133 3.53 10.42 19.23
N THR A 134 4.73 10.98 19.13
CA THR A 134 5.22 12.08 19.94
C THR A 134 4.34 13.33 19.75
N PRO A 135 4.37 14.34 20.65
CA PRO A 135 3.83 15.65 20.33
C PRO A 135 4.44 16.17 19.02
N GLN A 136 3.60 16.61 18.07
CA GLN A 136 3.99 17.03 16.72
C GLN A 136 4.45 15.86 15.80
N GLY A 137 4.39 14.62 16.26
CA GLY A 137 4.67 13.45 15.45
C GLY A 137 3.74 13.35 14.23
N ILE A 138 4.23 12.78 13.15
CA ILE A 138 3.56 12.74 11.84
C ILE A 138 3.07 11.33 11.53
N PHE A 139 1.81 11.23 11.12
CA PHE A 139 1.26 10.06 10.45
C PHE A 139 1.10 10.36 8.97
N ALA A 140 1.64 9.52 8.11
CA ALA A 140 1.44 9.63 6.67
C ALA A 140 1.09 8.27 6.07
N PHE A 141 0.10 8.27 5.18
CA PHE A 141 -0.25 7.06 4.43
C PHE A 141 -0.63 7.39 3.00
N ASN A 142 -0.51 6.41 2.12
CA ASN A 142 -1.10 6.46 0.80
C ASN A 142 -1.95 5.22 0.52
N THR A 143 -2.85 5.34 -0.44
CA THR A 143 -3.62 4.22 -0.96
C THR A 143 -4.10 4.50 -2.38
N SER A 144 -4.12 3.46 -3.20
CA SER A 144 -4.78 3.46 -4.51
C SER A 144 -6.10 2.68 -4.49
N PHE A 145 -6.58 2.29 -3.29
CA PHE A 145 -7.84 1.58 -3.06
C PHE A 145 -8.82 2.49 -2.32
N PHE A 146 -9.32 3.49 -3.04
CA PHE A 146 -10.34 4.41 -2.55
C PHE A 146 -11.33 4.75 -3.68
N GLU A 147 -12.51 5.22 -3.34
CA GLU A 147 -13.50 5.66 -4.31
C GLU A 147 -12.99 6.90 -5.05
N GLY A 148 -12.80 6.79 -6.36
CA GLY A 148 -12.14 7.80 -7.20
C GLY A 148 -10.72 7.45 -7.64
N SER A 149 -10.18 6.28 -7.25
CA SER A 149 -8.84 5.84 -7.67
C SER A 149 -8.71 5.53 -9.17
N HIS A 150 -9.84 5.35 -9.85
CA HIS A 150 -9.92 5.12 -11.30
C HIS A 150 -10.47 6.39 -11.97
N PRO A 151 -9.65 7.23 -12.61
CA PRO A 151 -10.13 8.41 -13.31
C PRO A 151 -10.96 8.04 -14.54
N GLU A 152 -11.85 8.94 -14.94
CA GLU A 152 -12.88 8.69 -15.95
C GLU A 152 -12.30 8.16 -17.28
N ASP A 153 -11.20 8.71 -17.73
CA ASP A 153 -10.51 8.30 -18.95
C ASP A 153 -9.88 6.90 -18.88
N SER A 154 -9.83 6.28 -17.70
CA SER A 154 -9.42 4.88 -17.53
C SER A 154 -10.60 3.88 -17.56
N HIS A 155 -11.84 4.35 -17.45
CA HIS A 155 -13.00 3.46 -17.29
C HIS A 155 -13.22 2.54 -18.51
N GLU A 156 -12.99 3.03 -19.73
CA GLU A 156 -13.12 2.20 -20.93
C GLU A 156 -12.13 1.04 -20.92
N PHE A 157 -10.87 1.31 -20.55
CA PHE A 157 -9.85 0.28 -20.40
C PHE A 157 -10.28 -0.80 -19.40
N PHE A 158 -10.69 -0.40 -18.18
CA PHE A 158 -11.11 -1.37 -17.14
C PHE A 158 -12.28 -2.21 -17.58
N ARG A 159 -13.29 -1.59 -18.21
CA ARG A 159 -14.46 -2.29 -18.73
C ARG A 159 -14.07 -3.32 -19.78
N LYS A 160 -13.26 -2.94 -20.77
CA LYS A 160 -12.79 -3.82 -21.83
C LYS A 160 -11.92 -4.95 -21.28
N TRP A 161 -10.99 -4.63 -20.39
CA TRP A 161 -10.11 -5.61 -19.76
C TRP A 161 -10.89 -6.66 -18.98
N MET A 162 -11.78 -6.26 -18.09
CA MET A 162 -12.61 -7.20 -17.33
C MET A 162 -13.47 -8.07 -18.23
N MET A 163 -14.14 -7.50 -19.21
CA MET A 163 -14.95 -8.28 -20.19
C MET A 163 -14.10 -9.30 -20.94
N ARG A 164 -12.92 -8.93 -21.38
CA ARG A 164 -11.99 -9.82 -22.09
C ARG A 164 -11.52 -10.95 -21.19
N SER A 165 -11.11 -10.63 -19.98
CA SER A 165 -10.62 -11.60 -18.99
C SER A 165 -11.71 -12.61 -18.59
N LEU A 166 -12.95 -12.17 -18.40
CA LEU A 166 -14.08 -13.04 -18.11
C LEU A 166 -14.43 -13.99 -19.29
N ARG A 167 -14.29 -13.51 -20.52
CA ARG A 167 -14.47 -14.37 -21.71
C ARG A 167 -13.38 -15.44 -21.82
N ILE A 168 -12.12 -15.08 -21.52
CA ILE A 168 -11.00 -16.01 -21.48
C ILE A 168 -11.24 -17.06 -20.39
N LEU A 169 -11.58 -16.63 -19.17
CA LEU A 169 -11.88 -17.49 -18.04
C LEU A 169 -12.96 -18.54 -18.41
N LYS A 170 -14.06 -18.08 -19.01
CA LYS A 170 -15.15 -18.96 -19.42
C LYS A 170 -14.75 -19.93 -20.51
N ARG A 171 -14.06 -19.44 -21.55
CA ARG A 171 -13.72 -20.23 -22.74
C ARG A 171 -12.62 -21.26 -22.47
N GLU A 172 -11.59 -20.87 -21.72
CA GLU A 172 -10.38 -21.68 -21.55
C GLU A 172 -10.43 -22.57 -20.30
N HIS A 173 -11.14 -22.11 -19.25
CA HIS A 173 -11.22 -22.85 -17.98
C HIS A 173 -12.64 -23.33 -17.63
N GLY A 174 -13.67 -22.94 -18.37
CA GLY A 174 -15.06 -23.29 -18.06
C GLY A 174 -15.62 -22.62 -16.79
N LEU A 175 -14.87 -21.66 -16.22
CA LEU A 175 -15.18 -21.02 -14.95
C LEU A 175 -15.92 -19.69 -15.10
N SER A 176 -16.59 -19.27 -14.05
CA SER A 176 -17.20 -17.94 -13.93
C SER A 176 -17.12 -17.51 -12.47
N PRO A 177 -16.91 -16.21 -12.19
CA PRO A 177 -16.96 -15.72 -10.83
C PRO A 177 -18.30 -15.98 -10.17
N ILE A 178 -18.29 -16.18 -8.84
CA ILE A 178 -19.49 -16.31 -8.03
C ILE A 178 -19.88 -14.95 -7.43
N LYS A 179 -21.16 -14.79 -7.08
CA LYS A 179 -21.56 -13.64 -6.25
C LYS A 179 -21.07 -13.89 -4.82
N SER A 180 -20.17 -13.06 -4.34
CA SER A 180 -19.71 -13.08 -2.95
C SER A 180 -19.79 -11.69 -2.34
N GLY A 181 -19.65 -11.61 -1.00
CA GLY A 181 -19.44 -10.33 -0.32
C GLY A 181 -18.14 -9.64 -0.84
N LYS A 182 -18.06 -8.33 -0.68
CA LYS A 182 -16.84 -7.59 -1.02
C LYS A 182 -15.72 -8.00 -0.04
N VAL A 183 -14.53 -8.30 -0.55
CA VAL A 183 -13.32 -8.39 0.28
C VAL A 183 -12.99 -7.02 0.87
N GLU A 184 -12.28 -6.96 2.00
CA GLU A 184 -12.04 -5.71 2.75
C GLU A 184 -11.41 -4.62 1.86
N SER A 185 -10.44 -4.96 1.01
CA SER A 185 -9.80 -4.03 0.08
C SER A 185 -10.78 -3.42 -0.96
N ARG A 186 -11.98 -3.98 -1.10
CA ARG A 186 -13.06 -3.48 -1.97
C ARG A 186 -14.16 -2.72 -1.23
N VAL A 187 -14.06 -2.62 0.09
CA VAL A 187 -14.86 -1.69 0.92
C VAL A 187 -14.16 -0.34 0.89
N GLN A 188 -14.32 0.38 -0.22
CA GLN A 188 -13.57 1.61 -0.47
C GLN A 188 -14.23 2.79 0.22
N LEU A 189 -13.41 3.57 0.93
CA LEU A 189 -13.77 4.88 1.44
C LEU A 189 -13.49 5.95 0.37
N THR A 190 -14.20 7.06 0.40
CA THR A 190 -13.84 8.26 -0.36
C THR A 190 -12.60 8.94 0.25
N ALA A 191 -11.95 9.84 -0.48
CA ALA A 191 -10.85 10.64 0.06
C ALA A 191 -11.29 11.43 1.31
N ASN A 192 -12.49 12.03 1.29
CA ASN A 192 -13.03 12.77 2.43
C ASN A 192 -13.27 11.86 3.64
N GLN A 193 -13.78 10.65 3.46
CA GLN A 193 -13.95 9.69 4.55
C GLN A 193 -12.61 9.27 5.18
N TYR A 194 -11.52 9.20 4.41
CA TYR A 194 -10.18 9.00 4.98
C TYR A 194 -9.71 10.20 5.78
N ILE A 195 -10.02 11.43 5.36
CA ILE A 195 -9.71 12.66 6.11
C ILE A 195 -10.50 12.67 7.41
N ASP A 196 -11.83 12.47 7.34
CA ASP A 196 -12.72 12.42 8.50
C ASP A 196 -12.26 11.37 9.52
N LEU A 197 -11.81 10.20 9.03
CA LEU A 197 -11.27 9.12 9.85
C LEU A 197 -10.04 9.59 10.67
N VAL A 198 -9.13 10.30 10.04
CA VAL A 198 -7.89 10.80 10.65
C VAL A 198 -8.22 11.93 11.65
N GLU A 199 -9.08 12.87 11.27
CA GLU A 199 -9.46 14.00 12.12
C GLU A 199 -10.31 13.57 13.33
N SER A 200 -11.22 12.60 13.14
CA SER A 200 -12.01 12.02 14.23
C SER A 200 -11.16 11.30 15.27
N ALA A 201 -9.97 10.81 14.91
CA ALA A 201 -9.01 10.28 15.86
C ALA A 201 -8.27 11.40 16.61
N GLY A 202 -8.44 12.68 16.23
CA GLY A 202 -7.81 13.85 16.83
C GLY A 202 -6.38 14.10 16.32
N LEU A 203 -6.11 13.75 15.08
CA LEU A 203 -4.97 14.21 14.30
C LEU A 203 -5.42 15.37 13.41
N LYS A 204 -4.53 16.30 13.11
CA LYS A 204 -4.79 17.39 12.16
C LYS A 204 -4.21 17.04 10.81
N VAL A 205 -5.04 16.97 9.77
CA VAL A 205 -4.57 16.78 8.40
C VAL A 205 -3.80 18.02 7.95
N LEU A 206 -2.56 17.80 7.49
CA LEU A 206 -1.66 18.83 6.98
C LEU A 206 -1.69 18.88 5.45
N VAL A 207 -1.74 17.70 4.83
CA VAL A 207 -1.75 17.53 3.38
C VAL A 207 -2.74 16.43 3.02
N ASN A 208 -3.52 16.71 1.99
CA ASN A 208 -4.38 15.77 1.30
C ASN A 208 -4.08 15.92 -0.20
N ASP A 209 -3.49 14.91 -0.81
CA ASP A 209 -2.98 14.97 -2.17
C ASP A 209 -3.53 13.81 -3.00
N LEU A 210 -4.16 14.14 -4.12
CA LEU A 210 -4.63 13.20 -5.13
C LEU A 210 -3.62 13.17 -6.29
N ASN A 211 -2.73 12.21 -6.25
CA ASN A 211 -1.65 12.07 -7.22
C ASN A 211 -2.07 11.15 -8.37
N ARG A 212 -2.29 11.72 -9.56
CA ARG A 212 -2.51 10.95 -10.78
C ARG A 212 -1.19 10.37 -11.28
N VAL A 213 -1.14 9.08 -11.47
CA VAL A 213 0.05 8.32 -11.85
C VAL A 213 -0.23 7.52 -13.11
N GLU A 214 0.62 7.68 -14.10
CA GLU A 214 0.58 6.89 -15.33
C GLU A 214 1.25 5.54 -15.10
N VAL A 215 0.44 4.49 -14.99
CA VAL A 215 0.89 3.12 -14.70
C VAL A 215 1.16 2.39 -16.01
N PRO A 216 2.39 1.90 -16.23
CA PRO A 216 2.75 1.15 -17.44
C PRO A 216 2.15 -0.27 -17.43
N HIS A 217 2.23 -0.95 -18.58
CA HIS A 217 1.76 -2.34 -18.73
C HIS A 217 2.28 -3.27 -17.64
N GLU A 218 3.58 -3.18 -17.32
CA GLU A 218 4.23 -4.00 -16.29
C GLU A 218 3.56 -3.83 -14.93
N GLY A 219 3.22 -2.59 -14.55
CA GLY A 219 2.52 -2.33 -13.28
C GLY A 219 1.15 -3.02 -13.22
N TRP A 220 0.36 -2.91 -14.28
CA TRP A 220 -0.94 -3.58 -14.35
C TRP A 220 -0.82 -5.10 -14.44
N HIS A 221 0.24 -5.59 -15.11
CA HIS A 221 0.52 -7.01 -15.19
C HIS A 221 0.80 -7.59 -13.78
N GLN A 222 1.63 -6.92 -12.98
CA GLN A 222 1.92 -7.37 -11.62
C GLN A 222 0.72 -7.21 -10.68
N ILE A 223 -0.03 -6.09 -10.76
CA ILE A 223 -1.28 -5.91 -9.98
C ILE A 223 -2.27 -7.04 -10.26
N SER A 224 -2.41 -7.47 -11.51
CA SER A 224 -3.31 -8.56 -11.89
C SER A 224 -2.90 -9.94 -11.37
N GLY A 225 -1.71 -10.05 -10.81
CA GLY A 225 -1.19 -11.25 -10.15
C GLY A 225 -1.47 -11.33 -8.65
N PHE A 226 -1.88 -10.23 -8.01
CA PHE A 226 -2.15 -10.21 -6.57
C PHE A 226 -3.45 -10.95 -6.23
N SER A 227 -3.42 -11.78 -5.17
CA SER A 227 -4.59 -12.53 -4.70
C SER A 227 -5.79 -11.64 -4.45
N ASP A 228 -5.62 -10.58 -3.68
CA ASP A 228 -6.68 -9.63 -3.34
C ASP A 228 -7.29 -8.95 -4.56
N TRP A 229 -6.46 -8.68 -5.60
CA TRP A 229 -6.98 -8.16 -6.85
C TRP A 229 -7.85 -9.20 -7.55
N ILE A 230 -7.35 -10.44 -7.65
CA ILE A 230 -8.07 -11.56 -8.29
C ILE A 230 -9.37 -11.84 -7.55
N GLU A 231 -9.33 -12.02 -6.22
CA GLU A 231 -10.51 -12.25 -5.40
C GLU A 231 -11.52 -11.10 -5.49
N GLY A 232 -11.03 -9.87 -5.59
CA GLY A 232 -11.89 -8.68 -5.72
C GLY A 232 -12.61 -8.58 -7.05
N VAL A 233 -12.03 -9.04 -8.16
CA VAL A 233 -12.61 -8.93 -9.51
C VAL A 233 -13.18 -10.24 -10.05
N MET A 234 -12.69 -11.38 -9.53
CA MET A 234 -13.10 -12.73 -9.92
C MET A 234 -13.34 -13.61 -8.68
N PRO A 235 -14.27 -13.25 -7.78
CA PRO A 235 -14.49 -13.99 -6.53
C PRO A 235 -14.85 -15.44 -6.78
N GLY A 236 -14.24 -16.35 -5.97
CA GLY A 236 -14.46 -17.79 -6.05
C GLY A 236 -13.76 -18.50 -7.22
N VAL A 237 -12.96 -17.77 -7.98
CA VAL A 237 -12.12 -18.35 -9.04
C VAL A 237 -10.77 -18.77 -8.43
N PRO A 238 -10.20 -19.95 -8.78
CA PRO A 238 -8.84 -20.32 -8.38
C PRO A 238 -7.84 -19.24 -8.82
N LEU A 239 -6.91 -18.87 -7.92
CA LEU A 239 -6.01 -17.74 -8.12
C LEU A 239 -5.17 -17.86 -9.39
N ASP A 240 -4.66 -19.05 -9.69
CA ASP A 240 -3.89 -19.34 -10.91
C ASP A 240 -4.70 -19.08 -12.17
N LYS A 241 -5.97 -19.50 -12.21
CA LYS A 241 -6.88 -19.30 -13.36
C LYS A 241 -7.33 -17.85 -13.48
N GLY A 242 -7.57 -17.17 -12.36
CA GLY A 242 -7.86 -15.75 -12.32
C GLY A 242 -6.69 -14.93 -12.86
N ARG A 243 -5.48 -15.18 -12.36
CA ARG A 243 -4.24 -14.55 -12.80
C ARG A 243 -4.02 -14.71 -14.32
N GLU A 244 -4.04 -15.96 -14.80
CA GLU A 244 -3.85 -16.28 -16.21
C GLU A 244 -4.85 -15.52 -17.10
N SER A 245 -6.12 -15.54 -16.73
CA SER A 245 -7.18 -14.87 -17.48
C SER A 245 -7.03 -13.35 -17.49
N LEU A 246 -6.68 -12.76 -16.35
CA LEU A 246 -6.45 -11.31 -16.20
C LEU A 246 -5.24 -10.85 -17.02
N GLN A 247 -4.11 -11.53 -16.89
CA GLN A 247 -2.86 -11.16 -17.58
C GLN A 247 -2.99 -11.33 -19.10
N LYS A 248 -3.61 -12.41 -19.56
CA LYS A 248 -3.89 -12.62 -20.97
C LYS A 248 -4.88 -11.59 -21.53
N GLY A 249 -5.93 -11.27 -20.77
CA GLY A 249 -6.90 -10.23 -21.12
C GLY A 249 -6.25 -8.85 -21.18
N LEU A 250 -5.38 -8.53 -20.22
CA LEU A 250 -4.60 -7.29 -20.17
C LEU A 250 -3.76 -7.11 -21.45
N GLY A 251 -2.94 -8.10 -21.80
CA GLY A 251 -2.08 -8.01 -22.98
C GLY A 251 -2.87 -7.79 -24.29
N GLN A 252 -4.03 -8.47 -24.43
CA GLN A 252 -4.89 -8.29 -25.61
C GLN A 252 -5.48 -6.87 -25.69
N ILE A 253 -6.01 -6.34 -24.57
CA ILE A 253 -6.62 -5.00 -24.56
C ILE A 253 -5.56 -3.92 -24.67
N TRP A 254 -4.38 -4.12 -24.07
CA TRP A 254 -3.26 -3.20 -24.20
C TRP A 254 -2.86 -2.97 -25.65
N THR A 255 -2.76 -4.06 -26.42
CA THR A 255 -2.45 -4.02 -27.85
C THR A 255 -3.62 -3.45 -28.67
N GLU A 256 -4.86 -3.88 -28.40
CA GLU A 256 -6.07 -3.43 -29.12
C GLU A 256 -6.28 -1.91 -29.01
N MET A 257 -6.00 -1.35 -27.81
CA MET A 257 -6.18 0.07 -27.54
C MET A 257 -4.90 0.91 -27.76
N GLU A 258 -3.81 0.29 -28.21
CA GLU A 258 -2.50 0.94 -28.44
C GLU A 258 -2.00 1.74 -27.22
N LEU A 259 -2.22 1.19 -26.01
CA LEU A 259 -1.93 1.88 -24.77
C LEU A 259 -0.42 1.94 -24.49
N LYS A 260 0.03 3.07 -23.94
CA LYS A 260 1.37 3.23 -23.36
C LYS A 260 1.32 3.14 -21.85
N THR A 261 0.34 3.76 -21.25
CA THR A 261 0.05 3.78 -19.82
C THR A 261 -1.46 3.81 -19.59
N VAL A 262 -1.89 3.46 -18.38
CA VAL A 262 -3.27 3.67 -17.94
C VAL A 262 -3.22 4.36 -16.57
N PRO A 263 -3.89 5.50 -16.42
CA PRO A 263 -3.79 6.28 -15.18
C PRO A 263 -4.49 5.62 -14.00
N ARG A 264 -3.92 5.84 -12.82
CA ARG A 264 -4.52 5.56 -11.54
C ARG A 264 -4.23 6.69 -10.57
N VAL A 265 -5.14 6.95 -9.64
CA VAL A 265 -4.96 7.99 -8.62
C VAL A 265 -4.56 7.35 -7.31
N TRP A 266 -3.53 7.91 -6.66
CA TRP A 266 -3.15 7.63 -5.28
C TRP A 266 -3.59 8.78 -4.39
N LEU A 267 -4.31 8.44 -3.33
CA LEU A 267 -4.54 9.36 -2.22
C LEU A 267 -3.33 9.30 -1.29
N SER A 268 -2.71 10.44 -0.99
CA SER A 268 -1.68 10.60 0.02
C SER A 268 -2.16 11.58 1.08
N VAL A 269 -2.10 11.18 2.35
CA VAL A 269 -2.49 12.00 3.50
C VAL A 269 -1.32 12.08 4.46
N SER A 270 -0.99 13.30 4.90
CA SER A 270 -0.10 13.56 6.01
C SER A 270 -0.86 14.30 7.10
N ALA A 271 -0.72 13.86 8.33
CA ALA A 271 -1.39 14.43 9.49
C ALA A 271 -0.46 14.49 10.69
N SER A 272 -0.64 15.46 11.56
CA SER A 272 0.18 15.63 12.76
C SER A 272 -0.66 15.58 14.02
N LYS A 273 -0.02 15.10 15.09
CA LYS A 273 -0.53 15.17 16.44
C LYS A 273 -0.21 16.53 17.03
N PHE A 274 -1.19 17.46 17.01
CA PHE A 274 -1.06 18.70 17.74
C PHE A 274 -1.38 18.48 19.23
N ASN A 275 -0.57 19.06 20.12
CA ASN A 275 -1.04 19.30 21.46
C ASN A 275 -2.09 20.41 21.38
N THR A 276 -3.34 20.13 21.73
CA THR A 276 -4.21 21.16 22.27
C THR A 276 -3.49 21.69 23.50
N VAL A 277 -2.89 22.86 23.39
CA VAL A 277 -2.49 23.63 24.59
C VAL A 277 -3.80 23.91 25.30
N GLU A 278 -4.03 23.21 26.44
CA GLU A 278 -5.06 23.57 27.41
C GLU A 278 -4.75 24.94 28.01
#